data_395fb5349dd21542ef6bff63bf2c181c
#
_entry.id   395fb5349dd21542ef6bff63bf2c181c
#
_cell.length_a   1.000
_cell.length_b   1.000
_cell.length_c   1.000
_cell.angle_alpha   90.00
_cell.angle_beta   90.00
_cell.angle_gamma   90.00
#
_symmetry.space_group_name_H-M   'P 1'
#
loop_
_entity.id
_entity.type
_entity.pdbx_description
1 polymer ?
#
loop_
_entity_poly.entity_id
_entity_poly.type
_entity_poly.pdbx_seq_one_letter_code
_entity_poly.pdbx_strand_id
1 'polypeptide(L)'
;MIAKYIIGYIATGIAFAAIDSIWLRNMYTRLYQPEIGELMMKGGFRMGPAVIFYVLYILGMMIFAVGPALQSGKWQTAALWGALLGFFCYMTYDLTNHATMKVWSTKVTLLDIAWGTFLTGSASAVGYWLTTMIMGRD
;
A
#
# COMPACT_ATOMS: atom_id res chain seq x y z
N MET A 1 -23.49 4.82 -7.78
CA MET A 1 -22.67 4.25 -8.85
C MET A 1 -21.26 4.85 -8.86
N ILE A 2 -21.03 5.90 -9.65
CA ILE A 2 -19.73 6.58 -9.67
C ILE A 2 -19.34 7.11 -8.28
N ALA A 3 -20.29 7.68 -7.54
CA ALA A 3 -20.03 8.20 -6.19
C ALA A 3 -19.44 7.14 -5.27
N LYS A 4 -19.89 5.90 -5.36
CA LYS A 4 -19.40 4.77 -4.57
C LYS A 4 -17.91 4.54 -4.80
N TYR A 5 -17.46 4.59 -6.07
CA TYR A 5 -16.05 4.38 -6.40
C TYR A 5 -15.18 5.59 -6.04
N ILE A 6 -15.71 6.80 -6.16
CA ILE A 6 -15.01 8.01 -5.73
C ILE A 6 -14.80 7.98 -4.22
N ILE A 7 -15.84 7.66 -3.46
CA ILE A 7 -15.75 7.52 -2.00
C ILE A 7 -14.79 6.40 -1.63
N GLY A 8 -14.85 5.28 -2.34
CA GLY A 8 -13.93 4.16 -2.15
C GLY A 8 -12.49 4.56 -2.37
N TYR A 9 -12.21 5.31 -3.42
CA TYR A 9 -10.86 5.82 -3.70
C TYR A 9 -10.35 6.70 -2.56
N ILE A 10 -11.15 7.66 -2.13
CA ILE A 10 -10.77 8.60 -1.06
C ILE A 10 -10.57 7.84 0.26
N ALA A 11 -11.52 6.98 0.62
CA ALA A 11 -11.45 6.20 1.86
C ALA A 11 -10.24 5.28 1.88
N THR A 12 -9.99 4.57 0.78
CA THR A 12 -8.84 3.68 0.65
C THR A 12 -7.53 4.47 0.72
N GLY A 13 -7.47 5.62 0.05
CA GLY A 13 -6.31 6.50 0.07
C GLY A 13 -6.00 7.02 1.48
N ILE A 14 -7.02 7.44 2.22
CA ILE A 14 -6.84 7.89 3.60
C ILE A 14 -6.36 6.75 4.48
N ALA A 15 -6.96 5.57 4.37
CA ALA A 15 -6.57 4.39 5.14
C ALA A 15 -5.11 4.00 4.83
N PHE A 16 -4.75 3.95 3.56
CA PHE A 16 -3.41 3.62 3.13
C PHE A 16 -2.38 4.61 3.67
N ALA A 17 -2.64 5.91 3.49
CA ALA A 17 -1.74 6.95 3.96
C ALA A 17 -1.57 6.93 5.48
N ALA A 18 -2.66 6.74 6.22
CA ALA A 18 -2.62 6.70 7.68
C ALA A 18 -1.81 5.49 8.18
N ILE A 19 -2.07 4.31 7.65
CA ILE A 19 -1.39 3.08 8.07
C ILE A 19 0.10 3.14 7.69
N ASP A 20 0.40 3.57 6.47
CA ASP A 20 1.79 3.64 5.99
C ASP A 20 2.60 4.71 6.74
N SER A 21 1.96 5.82 7.11
CA SER A 21 2.63 6.87 7.88
C SER A 21 3.10 6.36 9.24
N ILE A 22 2.31 5.51 9.88
CA ILE A 22 2.69 4.90 11.16
C ILE A 22 3.94 4.01 10.98
N TRP A 23 3.95 3.20 9.92
CA TRP A 23 5.10 2.34 9.61
C TRP A 23 6.35 3.15 9.31
N LEU A 24 6.26 4.11 8.41
CA LEU A 24 7.40 4.93 8.01
C LEU A 24 7.97 5.71 9.18
N ARG A 25 7.09 6.28 10.01
CA ARG A 25 7.50 7.02 11.20
C ARG A 25 8.34 6.16 12.15
N ASN A 26 7.97 4.90 12.33
CA ASN A 26 8.65 4.00 13.25
C ASN A 26 9.83 3.26 12.62
N MET A 27 9.73 2.91 11.34
CA MET A 27 10.70 2.03 10.70
C MET A 27 11.77 2.76 9.89
N TYR A 28 11.58 4.06 9.60
CA TYR A 28 12.61 4.81 8.89
C TYR A 28 13.95 4.73 9.62
N THR A 29 13.97 5.01 10.91
CA THR A 29 15.19 5.00 11.72
C THR A 29 15.58 3.62 12.22
N ARG A 30 14.62 2.70 12.34
CA ARG A 30 14.89 1.35 12.87
C ARG A 30 15.27 0.34 11.84
N LEU A 31 14.76 0.48 10.61
CA LEU A 31 14.96 -0.48 9.54
C LEU A 31 15.67 0.12 8.34
N TYR A 32 15.05 1.11 7.69
CA TYR A 32 15.54 1.57 6.39
C TYR A 32 16.89 2.29 6.49
N GLN A 33 17.01 3.23 7.41
CA GLN A 33 18.22 4.02 7.56
C GLN A 33 19.44 3.16 7.93
N PRO A 34 19.35 2.23 8.92
CA PRO A 34 20.49 1.39 9.24
C PRO A 34 20.87 0.42 8.13
N GLU A 35 19.89 -0.10 7.39
CA GLU A 35 20.13 -1.17 6.41
C GLU A 35 20.47 -0.63 5.01
N ILE A 36 19.79 0.42 4.56
CA ILE A 36 19.95 0.95 3.20
C ILE A 36 20.09 2.47 3.17
N GLY A 37 20.46 3.09 4.29
CA GLY A 37 20.56 4.55 4.40
C GLY A 37 21.50 5.17 3.38
N GLU A 38 22.54 4.45 2.95
CA GLU A 38 23.48 4.92 1.93
C GLU A 38 22.81 5.20 0.59
N LEU A 39 21.70 4.50 0.29
CA LEU A 39 20.94 4.67 -0.94
C LEU A 39 19.89 5.77 -0.84
N MET A 40 19.62 6.27 0.36
CA MET A 40 18.52 7.19 0.61
C MET A 40 18.99 8.64 0.52
N MET A 41 18.07 9.50 0.06
CA MET A 41 18.31 10.93 0.07
C MET A 41 18.40 11.45 1.51
N LYS A 42 19.32 12.36 1.75
CA LYS A 42 19.45 13.04 3.02
C LYS A 42 18.48 14.21 3.07
N GLY A 43 17.73 14.32 4.18
CA GLY A 43 16.86 15.45 4.41
C GLY A 43 15.49 15.39 3.74
N GLY A 44 15.02 14.20 3.35
CA GLY A 44 13.66 14.06 2.85
C GLY A 44 13.55 13.19 1.60
N PHE A 45 12.52 13.46 0.79
CA PHE A 45 12.22 12.69 -0.41
C PHE A 45 11.64 13.61 -1.49
N ARG A 46 11.61 13.10 -2.71
CA ARG A 46 11.02 13.85 -3.83
C ARG A 46 9.50 13.73 -3.79
N MET A 47 8.83 14.87 -3.59
CA MET A 47 7.38 14.92 -3.45
C MET A 47 6.66 14.50 -4.75
N GLY A 48 7.15 14.92 -5.91
CA GLY A 48 6.51 14.61 -7.19
C GLY A 48 6.30 13.12 -7.40
N PRO A 49 7.37 12.32 -7.47
CA PRO A 49 7.22 10.86 -7.61
C PRO A 49 6.41 10.21 -6.49
N ALA A 50 6.51 10.69 -5.25
CA ALA A 50 5.77 10.14 -4.13
C ALA A 50 4.26 10.34 -4.30
N VAL A 51 3.83 11.53 -4.71
CA VAL A 51 2.42 11.82 -4.96
C VAL A 51 1.89 11.00 -6.13
N ILE A 52 2.65 10.92 -7.22
CA ILE A 52 2.26 10.12 -8.39
C ILE A 52 2.11 8.65 -7.99
N PHE A 53 3.04 8.13 -7.20
CA PHE A 53 2.95 6.75 -6.71
C PHE A 53 1.66 6.53 -5.91
N TYR A 54 1.37 7.40 -4.95
CA TYR A 54 0.17 7.24 -4.12
C TYR A 54 -1.11 7.29 -4.96
N VAL A 55 -1.22 8.28 -5.86
CA VAL A 55 -2.40 8.41 -6.72
C VAL A 55 -2.62 7.15 -7.56
N LEU A 56 -1.57 6.66 -8.19
CA LEU A 56 -1.66 5.50 -9.07
C LEU A 56 -1.84 4.20 -8.29
N TYR A 57 -1.17 4.07 -7.15
CA TYR A 57 -1.28 2.85 -6.36
C TYR A 57 -2.67 2.67 -5.76
N ILE A 58 -3.26 3.77 -5.25
CA ILE A 58 -4.64 3.74 -4.74
C ILE A 58 -5.61 3.38 -5.88
N LEU A 59 -5.38 3.92 -7.08
CA LEU A 59 -6.17 3.53 -8.25
C LEU A 59 -6.06 2.03 -8.53
N GLY A 60 -4.84 1.48 -8.44
CA GLY A 60 -4.63 0.04 -8.58
C GLY A 60 -5.39 -0.77 -7.53
N MET A 61 -5.38 -0.30 -6.27
CA MET A 61 -6.13 -0.94 -5.21
C MET A 61 -7.63 -0.93 -5.50
N MET A 62 -8.15 0.16 -6.07
CA MET A 62 -9.55 0.24 -6.48
C MET A 62 -9.86 -0.76 -7.60
N ILE A 63 -9.01 -0.85 -8.61
CA ILE A 63 -9.23 -1.73 -9.75
C ILE A 63 -9.18 -3.21 -9.35
N PHE A 64 -8.18 -3.58 -8.54
CA PHE A 64 -7.88 -5.00 -8.30
C PHE A 64 -8.45 -5.55 -7.00
N ALA A 65 -8.79 -4.72 -6.04
CA ALA A 65 -9.20 -5.17 -4.72
C ALA A 65 -10.54 -4.58 -4.25
N VAL A 66 -10.60 -3.26 -4.10
CA VAL A 66 -11.77 -2.62 -3.49
C VAL A 66 -12.97 -2.64 -4.43
N GLY A 67 -12.75 -2.34 -5.72
CA GLY A 67 -13.83 -2.38 -6.72
C GLY A 67 -14.50 -3.74 -6.79
N PRO A 68 -13.74 -4.82 -7.00
CA PRO A 68 -14.32 -6.17 -6.97
C PRO A 68 -15.04 -6.50 -5.66
N ALA A 69 -14.53 -6.04 -4.52
CA ALA A 69 -15.18 -6.26 -3.23
C ALA A 69 -16.50 -5.51 -3.13
N LEU A 70 -16.56 -4.29 -3.65
CA LEU A 70 -17.81 -3.51 -3.68
C LEU A 70 -18.87 -4.19 -4.54
N GLN A 71 -18.45 -4.88 -5.60
CA GLN A 71 -19.37 -5.64 -6.46
C GLN A 71 -19.82 -6.95 -5.79
N SER A 72 -18.92 -7.65 -5.12
CA SER A 72 -19.25 -8.94 -4.48
C SER A 72 -19.92 -8.80 -3.11
N GLY A 73 -19.80 -7.63 -2.49
CA GLY A 73 -20.33 -7.39 -1.15
C GLY A 73 -19.55 -8.06 -0.03
N LYS A 74 -18.28 -8.43 -0.27
CA LYS A 74 -17.46 -9.17 0.69
C LYS A 74 -16.16 -8.43 0.99
N TRP A 75 -15.94 -8.13 2.27
CA TRP A 75 -14.69 -7.50 2.71
C TRP A 75 -13.47 -8.41 2.48
N GLN A 76 -13.68 -9.73 2.53
CA GLN A 76 -12.63 -10.72 2.30
C GLN A 76 -12.04 -10.60 0.90
N THR A 77 -12.85 -10.23 -0.07
CA THR A 77 -12.37 -9.97 -1.43
C THR A 77 -11.36 -8.82 -1.44
N ALA A 78 -11.68 -7.73 -0.74
CA ALA A 78 -10.76 -6.59 -0.64
C ALA A 78 -9.47 -6.98 0.08
N ALA A 79 -9.58 -7.68 1.19
CA ALA A 79 -8.41 -8.09 1.98
C ALA A 79 -7.51 -9.03 1.19
N LEU A 80 -8.07 -10.05 0.56
CA LEU A 80 -7.29 -11.06 -0.19
C LEU A 80 -6.61 -10.44 -1.42
N TRP A 81 -7.38 -9.80 -2.28
CA TRP A 81 -6.80 -9.23 -3.51
C TRP A 81 -5.90 -8.04 -3.23
N GLY A 82 -6.20 -7.28 -2.17
CA GLY A 82 -5.31 -6.23 -1.70
C GLY A 82 -3.99 -6.79 -1.18
N ALA A 83 -4.04 -7.85 -0.39
CA ALA A 83 -2.83 -8.51 0.11
C ALA A 83 -1.98 -9.07 -1.03
N LEU A 84 -2.62 -9.72 -2.01
CA LEU A 84 -1.91 -10.25 -3.18
C LEU A 84 -1.29 -9.14 -4.02
N LEU A 85 -2.03 -8.06 -4.25
CA LEU A 85 -1.48 -6.90 -4.98
C LEU A 85 -0.27 -6.33 -4.25
N GLY A 86 -0.39 -6.13 -2.96
CA GLY A 86 0.72 -5.61 -2.13
C GLY A 86 1.92 -6.54 -2.16
N PHE A 87 1.69 -7.84 -2.04
CA PHE A 87 2.76 -8.83 -2.12
C PHE A 87 3.53 -8.70 -3.44
N PHE A 88 2.83 -8.76 -4.56
CA PHE A 88 3.50 -8.74 -5.86
C PHE A 88 4.17 -7.40 -6.17
N CYS A 89 3.56 -6.29 -5.80
CA CYS A 89 4.16 -4.97 -6.03
C CYS A 89 5.42 -4.78 -5.19
N TYR A 90 5.36 -5.09 -3.91
CA TYR A 90 6.51 -4.93 -3.02
C TYR A 90 7.58 -5.97 -3.31
N MET A 91 7.20 -7.20 -3.61
CA MET A 91 8.11 -8.25 -4.04
C MET A 91 8.90 -7.84 -5.28
N THR A 92 8.22 -7.23 -6.25
CA THR A 92 8.88 -6.77 -7.48
C THR A 92 9.98 -5.76 -7.18
N TYR A 93 9.67 -4.75 -6.36
CA TYR A 93 10.63 -3.73 -5.96
C TYR A 93 11.78 -4.33 -5.13
N ASP A 94 11.44 -5.04 -4.07
CA ASP A 94 12.42 -5.51 -3.10
C ASP A 94 13.36 -6.59 -3.66
N LEU A 95 12.82 -7.57 -4.37
CA LEU A 95 13.65 -8.65 -4.92
C LEU A 95 14.48 -8.18 -6.10
N THR A 96 13.97 -7.31 -6.95
CA THR A 96 14.77 -6.77 -8.06
C THR A 96 15.89 -5.88 -7.54
N ASN A 97 15.63 -5.06 -6.53
CA ASN A 97 16.67 -4.26 -5.88
C ASN A 97 17.69 -5.15 -5.18
N HIS A 98 17.23 -6.19 -4.48
CA HIS A 98 18.11 -7.14 -3.80
C HIS A 98 19.04 -7.85 -4.79
N ALA A 99 18.52 -8.15 -5.98
CA ALA A 99 19.30 -8.82 -7.03
C ALA A 99 20.32 -7.89 -7.68
N THR A 100 20.05 -6.59 -7.77
CA THR A 100 20.84 -5.69 -8.61
C THR A 100 21.60 -4.61 -7.84
N MET A 101 21.19 -4.28 -6.64
CA MET A 101 21.82 -3.22 -5.85
C MET A 101 22.99 -3.75 -5.03
N LYS A 102 24.06 -2.99 -5.04
CA LYS A 102 25.29 -3.32 -4.30
C LYS A 102 25.07 -3.26 -2.80
N VAL A 103 24.26 -2.28 -2.35
CA VAL A 103 23.88 -2.12 -0.95
C VAL A 103 22.39 -2.44 -0.83
N TRP A 104 22.08 -3.56 -0.22
CA TRP A 104 20.71 -3.98 0.04
C TRP A 104 20.74 -5.02 1.15
N SER A 105 19.61 -5.22 1.84
CA SER A 105 19.59 -6.19 2.93
C SER A 105 18.43 -7.16 2.80
N THR A 106 18.70 -8.43 3.16
CA THR A 106 17.66 -9.47 3.22
C THR A 106 16.57 -9.09 4.22
N LYS A 107 16.94 -8.43 5.32
CA LYS A 107 15.99 -7.96 6.33
C LYS A 107 14.99 -6.96 5.75
N VAL A 108 15.46 -6.00 4.95
CA VAL A 108 14.57 -5.05 4.27
C VAL A 108 13.65 -5.78 3.30
N THR A 109 14.18 -6.69 2.49
CA THR A 109 13.38 -7.48 1.55
C THR A 109 12.23 -8.18 2.25
N LEU A 110 12.52 -8.94 3.31
CA LEU A 110 11.51 -9.73 3.99
C LEU A 110 10.48 -8.87 4.71
N LEU A 111 10.92 -7.89 5.46
CA LEU A 111 10.03 -7.03 6.24
C LEU A 111 9.20 -6.10 5.35
N ASP A 112 9.80 -5.56 4.30
CA ASP A 112 9.10 -4.66 3.40
C ASP A 112 8.02 -5.38 2.60
N ILE A 113 8.31 -6.59 2.11
CA ILE A 113 7.31 -7.42 1.41
C ILE A 113 6.17 -7.78 2.36
N ALA A 114 6.48 -8.23 3.57
CA ALA A 114 5.46 -8.55 4.57
C ALA A 114 4.61 -7.32 4.90
N TRP A 115 5.25 -6.16 5.05
CA TRP A 115 4.55 -4.91 5.32
C TRP A 115 3.64 -4.51 4.16
N GLY A 116 4.13 -4.54 2.92
CA GLY A 116 3.35 -4.17 1.74
C GLY A 116 2.13 -5.05 1.56
N THR A 117 2.27 -6.33 1.86
CA THR A 117 1.16 -7.30 1.83
C THR A 117 0.10 -6.92 2.86
N PHE A 118 0.51 -6.70 4.09
CA PHE A 118 -0.39 -6.31 5.19
C PHE A 118 -1.03 -4.95 4.95
N LEU A 119 -0.22 -3.96 4.58
CA LEU A 119 -0.65 -2.59 4.32
C LEU A 119 -1.75 -2.54 3.26
N THR A 120 -1.47 -3.12 2.11
CA THR A 120 -2.39 -3.06 0.96
C THR A 120 -3.65 -3.86 1.22
N GLY A 121 -3.54 -5.02 1.85
CA GLY A 121 -4.68 -5.84 2.23
C GLY A 121 -5.56 -5.16 3.26
N SER A 122 -4.97 -4.63 4.33
CA SER A 122 -5.72 -3.96 5.40
C SER A 122 -6.34 -2.64 4.94
N ALA A 123 -5.60 -1.83 4.18
CA ALA A 123 -6.13 -0.56 3.66
C ALA A 123 -7.27 -0.80 2.67
N SER A 124 -7.19 -1.85 1.85
CA SER A 124 -8.28 -2.23 0.94
C SER A 124 -9.52 -2.67 1.71
N ALA A 125 -9.34 -3.47 2.76
CA ALA A 125 -10.45 -3.91 3.61
C ALA A 125 -11.11 -2.73 4.34
N VAL A 126 -10.31 -1.83 4.90
CA VAL A 126 -10.81 -0.61 5.57
C VAL A 126 -11.51 0.31 4.57
N GLY A 127 -10.93 0.49 3.38
CA GLY A 127 -11.55 1.28 2.31
C GLY A 127 -12.90 0.73 1.90
N TYR A 128 -12.99 -0.59 1.73
CA TYR A 128 -14.27 -1.26 1.49
C TYR A 128 -15.26 -1.00 2.62
N TRP A 129 -14.83 -1.22 3.85
CA TRP A 129 -15.69 -1.06 5.03
C TRP A 129 -16.23 0.37 5.17
N LEU A 130 -15.35 1.37 5.04
CA LEU A 130 -15.76 2.77 5.11
C LEU A 130 -16.73 3.14 3.99
N THR A 131 -16.49 2.66 2.79
CA THR A 131 -17.36 2.92 1.63
C THR A 131 -18.75 2.35 1.87
N THR A 132 -18.84 1.10 2.32
CA THR A 132 -20.14 0.48 2.59
C THR A 132 -20.85 1.10 3.78
N MET A 133 -20.11 1.60 4.76
CA MET A 133 -20.67 2.30 5.91
C MET A 133 -21.31 3.63 5.49
N ILE A 134 -20.68 4.34 4.56
CA ILE A 134 -21.16 5.65 4.08
C ILE A 134 -22.27 5.49 3.03
N MET A 135 -22.09 4.58 2.07
CA MET A 135 -22.98 4.42 0.91
C MET A 135 -24.00 3.29 1.05
N GLY A 136 -23.85 2.44 2.05
CA GLY A 136 -24.67 1.23 2.19
C GLY A 136 -24.17 0.09 1.32
N ARG A 137 -24.73 -1.10 1.57
CA ARG A 137 -24.47 -2.31 0.78
C ARG A 137 -25.62 -2.51 -0.19
N ASP A 138 -25.36 -2.48 -1.44
CA ASP A 138 -26.35 -2.77 -2.47
C ASP A 138 -26.19 -4.18 -3.01
#